data_7f7b143596bae0e9ae613a518e27bebb
#
_entry.id   7f7b143596bae0e9ae613a518e27bebb
#
_cell.length_a   1.000
_cell.length_b   1.000
_cell.length_c   1.000
_cell.angle_alpha   90.00
_cell.angle_beta   90.00
_cell.angle_gamma   90.00
#
_symmetry.space_group_name_H-M   'P 1'
#
loop_
_entity.id
_entity.type
_entity.pdbx_description
1 polymer ?
#
loop_
_entity_poly.entity_id
_entity_poly.type
_entity_poly.pdbx_seq_one_letter_code
_entity_poly.pdbx_strand_id
1 'polypeptide(L)'
;MNATNTSAFVKHLLNRFFIEYKTRDHSGIYGYTQKLFAYNSNKIENNNLTLEQISSLFDSGILPKSQVPYQVKDIEETQGHFIMFNKMLDTLDAALDQQIIKSFHFELKSGVFEDRANDYAIGDYKKRPNMISIHQTTLPSQVPEAMTELLNWYHAQDISLETLAEFHARYEIIHPFQDGNGRTGRIILFRECLRHDISPFIIEDANRPEYLEALKAYRQDGTVTALTTLFQKEQEFYFNQCEYFFAE
;
A
#
# COMPACT_ATOMS: atom_id res chain seq x y z
N MET A 1 21.36 -6.40 1.63
CA MET A 1 21.33 -7.73 0.93
C MET A 1 22.06 -7.63 -0.41
N ASN A 2 22.68 -8.72 -0.91
CA ASN A 2 23.16 -8.75 -2.28
C ASN A 2 22.03 -9.19 -3.24
N ALA A 3 22.14 -8.87 -4.54
CA ALA A 3 21.07 -9.11 -5.53
C ALA A 3 20.61 -10.58 -5.62
N THR A 4 21.52 -11.54 -5.44
CA THR A 4 21.20 -12.99 -5.48
C THR A 4 20.30 -13.40 -4.31
N ASN A 5 20.57 -12.88 -3.11
CA ASN A 5 19.77 -13.16 -1.93
C ASN A 5 18.38 -12.49 -2.02
N THR A 6 18.29 -11.29 -2.62
CA THR A 6 17.03 -10.61 -2.80
C THR A 6 16.07 -11.38 -3.71
N SER A 7 16.54 -11.84 -4.90
CA SER A 7 15.69 -12.61 -5.81
C SER A 7 15.24 -13.96 -5.22
N ALA A 8 16.11 -14.63 -4.47
CA ALA A 8 15.76 -15.87 -3.76
C ALA A 8 14.67 -15.61 -2.69
N PHE A 9 14.82 -14.55 -1.91
CA PHE A 9 13.84 -14.11 -0.90
C PHE A 9 12.48 -13.82 -1.53
N VAL A 10 12.44 -13.00 -2.58
CA VAL A 10 11.17 -12.62 -3.26
C VAL A 10 10.46 -13.85 -3.80
N LYS A 11 11.18 -14.77 -4.45
CA LYS A 11 10.59 -16.02 -4.99
C LYS A 11 10.03 -16.91 -3.88
N HIS A 12 10.74 -17.03 -2.78
CA HIS A 12 10.27 -17.82 -1.64
C HIS A 12 9.03 -17.18 -1.01
N LEU A 13 9.06 -15.86 -0.81
CA LEU A 13 7.95 -15.08 -0.29
C LEU A 13 6.68 -15.24 -1.15
N LEU A 14 6.81 -15.09 -2.47
CA LEU A 14 5.71 -15.27 -3.42
C LEU A 14 5.13 -16.69 -3.36
N ASN A 15 5.98 -17.71 -3.35
CA ASN A 15 5.53 -19.10 -3.25
C ASN A 15 4.70 -19.33 -1.98
N ARG A 16 5.18 -18.85 -0.82
CA ARG A 16 4.46 -18.96 0.45
C ARG A 16 3.16 -18.18 0.43
N PHE A 17 3.16 -16.94 -0.08
CA PHE A 17 1.93 -16.15 -0.22
C PHE A 17 0.86 -16.88 -1.02
N PHE A 18 1.20 -17.44 -2.18
CA PHE A 18 0.23 -18.16 -3.01
C PHE A 18 -0.27 -19.46 -2.38
N ILE A 19 0.59 -20.24 -1.71
CA ILE A 19 0.17 -21.45 -1.03
C ILE A 19 -0.78 -21.09 0.11
N GLU A 20 -0.36 -20.19 1.01
CA GLU A 20 -1.11 -19.82 2.21
C GLU A 20 -2.42 -19.11 1.87
N TYR A 21 -2.42 -18.23 0.88
CA TYR A 21 -3.63 -17.59 0.36
C TYR A 21 -4.65 -18.61 -0.18
N LYS A 22 -4.21 -19.54 -1.03
CA LYS A 22 -5.08 -20.57 -1.61
C LYS A 22 -5.62 -21.56 -0.57
N THR A 23 -4.84 -21.90 0.42
CA THR A 23 -5.21 -22.82 1.51
C THR A 23 -5.91 -22.12 2.65
N ARG A 24 -6.04 -20.78 2.63
CA ARG A 24 -6.57 -19.94 3.71
C ARG A 24 -5.83 -20.14 5.02
N ASP A 25 -4.52 -20.34 4.92
CA ASP A 25 -3.65 -20.44 6.09
C ASP A 25 -3.24 -19.03 6.54
N HIS A 26 -3.77 -18.60 7.67
CA HIS A 26 -3.49 -17.29 8.27
C HIS A 26 -2.31 -17.33 9.26
N SER A 27 -1.75 -18.49 9.54
CA SER A 27 -0.69 -18.66 10.54
C SER A 27 0.72 -18.37 10.03
N GLY A 28 0.91 -18.37 8.71
CA GLY A 28 2.18 -18.17 8.06
C GLY A 28 2.49 -16.72 7.72
N ILE A 29 3.44 -16.56 6.78
CA ILE A 29 3.95 -15.25 6.37
C ILE A 29 2.90 -14.40 5.64
N TYR A 30 1.94 -15.03 4.93
CA TYR A 30 0.82 -14.32 4.33
C TYR A 30 -0.03 -13.63 5.39
N GLY A 31 -0.47 -14.35 6.41
CA GLY A 31 -1.26 -13.76 7.49
C GLY A 31 -0.48 -12.74 8.30
N TYR A 32 0.80 -12.98 8.55
CA TYR A 32 1.68 -12.01 9.19
C TYR A 32 1.76 -10.71 8.39
N THR A 33 2.05 -10.79 7.11
CA THR A 33 2.18 -9.63 6.22
C THR A 33 0.88 -8.85 6.08
N GLN A 34 -0.26 -9.54 5.93
CA GLN A 34 -1.58 -8.93 5.87
C GLN A 34 -1.86 -8.06 7.10
N LYS A 35 -1.62 -8.61 8.29
CA LYS A 35 -1.85 -7.90 9.57
C LYS A 35 -0.92 -6.71 9.74
N LEU A 36 0.37 -6.91 9.46
CA LEU A 36 1.37 -5.84 9.59
C LEU A 36 1.13 -4.71 8.59
N PHE A 37 0.81 -5.05 7.35
CA PHE A 37 0.57 -4.05 6.31
C PHE A 37 -0.71 -3.26 6.58
N ALA A 38 -1.81 -3.94 6.91
CA ALA A 38 -3.06 -3.28 7.25
C ALA A 38 -2.89 -2.35 8.46
N TYR A 39 -2.15 -2.79 9.50
CA TYR A 39 -1.87 -1.96 10.67
C TYR A 39 -1.11 -0.70 10.28
N ASN A 40 0.09 -0.82 9.73
CA ASN A 40 0.96 0.33 9.47
C ASN A 40 0.34 1.27 8.44
N SER A 41 -0.18 0.73 7.33
CA SER A 41 -0.75 1.53 6.25
C SER A 41 -1.99 2.31 6.68
N ASN A 42 -2.85 1.73 7.51
CA ASN A 42 -4.01 2.43 8.07
C ASN A 42 -3.62 3.42 9.18
N LYS A 43 -2.62 3.10 10.02
CA LYS A 43 -2.10 4.02 11.04
C LYS A 43 -1.54 5.30 10.44
N ILE A 44 -0.83 5.23 9.33
CA ILE A 44 -0.35 6.40 8.59
C ILE A 44 -1.52 7.34 8.22
N GLU A 45 -2.71 6.79 7.97
CA GLU A 45 -3.96 7.51 7.66
C GLU A 45 -4.82 7.81 8.92
N ASN A 46 -4.23 7.74 10.11
CA ASN A 46 -4.86 8.02 11.40
C ASN A 46 -5.97 7.03 11.84
N ASN A 47 -5.96 5.79 11.34
CA ASN A 47 -6.82 4.73 11.86
C ASN A 47 -6.46 4.41 13.33
N ASN A 48 -7.45 4.17 14.18
CA ASN A 48 -7.24 4.01 15.62
C ASN A 48 -7.08 2.56 16.08
N LEU A 49 -7.30 1.57 15.21
CA LEU A 49 -7.17 0.16 15.59
C LEU A 49 -5.73 -0.19 15.97
N THR A 50 -5.57 -0.99 17.02
CA THR A 50 -4.27 -1.56 17.41
C THR A 50 -3.92 -2.78 16.56
N LEU A 51 -2.66 -3.19 16.55
CA LEU A 51 -2.24 -4.41 15.85
C LEU A 51 -2.97 -5.66 16.37
N GLU A 52 -3.24 -5.75 17.69
CA GLU A 52 -4.01 -6.84 18.29
C GLU A 52 -5.45 -6.87 17.74
N GLN A 53 -6.10 -5.70 17.65
CA GLN A 53 -7.46 -5.58 17.11
C GLN A 53 -7.52 -5.95 15.63
N ILE A 54 -6.54 -5.51 14.83
CA ILE A 54 -6.43 -5.86 13.41
C ILE A 54 -6.15 -7.35 13.25
N SER A 55 -5.29 -7.94 14.09
CA SER A 55 -5.01 -9.38 14.07
C SER A 55 -6.27 -10.19 14.40
N SER A 56 -6.99 -9.80 15.43
CA SER A 56 -8.24 -10.48 15.81
C SER A 56 -9.30 -10.37 14.71
N LEU A 57 -9.42 -9.19 14.09
CA LEU A 57 -10.34 -8.96 12.97
C LEU A 57 -9.97 -9.84 11.76
N PHE A 58 -8.68 -9.98 11.44
CA PHE A 58 -8.21 -10.82 10.34
C PHE A 58 -8.40 -12.31 10.61
N ASP A 59 -8.02 -12.77 11.81
CA ASP A 59 -7.99 -14.20 12.14
C ASP A 59 -9.38 -14.77 12.45
N SER A 60 -10.29 -13.97 13.05
CA SER A 60 -11.59 -14.45 13.55
C SER A 60 -12.81 -13.62 13.14
N GLY A 61 -12.60 -12.45 12.54
CA GLY A 61 -13.67 -11.50 12.26
C GLY A 61 -14.26 -10.83 13.51
N ILE A 62 -13.64 -10.99 14.68
CA ILE A 62 -14.12 -10.49 15.96
C ILE A 62 -13.19 -9.37 16.46
N LEU A 63 -13.77 -8.28 16.95
CA LEU A 63 -13.02 -7.26 17.66
C LEU A 63 -13.09 -7.50 19.17
N PRO A 64 -11.94 -7.48 19.89
CA PRO A 64 -11.93 -7.62 21.35
C PRO A 64 -12.60 -6.41 22.00
N LYS A 65 -13.11 -6.58 23.21
CA LYS A 65 -13.69 -5.46 23.98
C LYS A 65 -12.67 -4.34 24.14
N SER A 66 -13.11 -3.11 23.92
CA SER A 66 -12.29 -1.91 24.10
C SER A 66 -12.98 -0.92 25.03
N GLN A 67 -12.19 -0.17 25.80
CA GLN A 67 -12.70 0.95 26.60
C GLN A 67 -13.00 2.18 25.72
N VAL A 68 -12.34 2.28 24.55
CA VAL A 68 -12.58 3.34 23.58
C VAL A 68 -13.51 2.79 22.50
N PRO A 69 -14.59 3.50 22.15
CA PRO A 69 -15.48 3.08 21.08
C PRO A 69 -14.72 2.95 19.75
N TYR A 70 -15.06 1.91 18.98
CA TYR A 70 -14.55 1.72 17.62
C TYR A 70 -15.22 2.70 16.67
N GLN A 71 -14.43 3.27 15.77
CA GLN A 71 -14.96 3.96 14.60
C GLN A 71 -15.30 2.92 13.52
N VAL A 72 -16.52 2.93 13.03
CA VAL A 72 -16.97 1.96 12.01
C VAL A 72 -16.11 2.05 10.76
N LYS A 73 -15.76 3.26 10.34
CA LYS A 73 -14.87 3.51 9.20
C LYS A 73 -13.51 2.80 9.35
N ASP A 74 -12.92 2.84 10.54
CA ASP A 74 -11.61 2.20 10.81
C ASP A 74 -11.67 0.68 10.57
N ILE A 75 -12.81 0.06 10.95
CA ILE A 75 -13.05 -1.37 10.75
C ILE A 75 -13.24 -1.68 9.27
N GLU A 76 -14.14 -0.92 8.61
CA GLU A 76 -14.47 -1.11 7.19
C GLU A 76 -13.24 -0.94 6.29
N GLU A 77 -12.42 0.08 6.54
CA GLU A 77 -11.18 0.33 5.80
C GLU A 77 -10.11 -0.75 6.08
N THR A 78 -10.05 -1.30 7.29
CA THR A 78 -9.14 -2.40 7.60
C THR A 78 -9.56 -3.69 6.86
N GLN A 79 -10.85 -3.99 6.82
CA GLN A 79 -11.37 -5.12 6.04
C GLN A 79 -11.11 -4.92 4.53
N GLY A 80 -11.35 -3.71 4.02
CA GLY A 80 -11.03 -3.37 2.63
C GLY A 80 -9.54 -3.53 2.31
N HIS A 81 -8.65 -3.21 3.26
CA HIS A 81 -7.21 -3.40 3.09
C HIS A 81 -6.83 -4.88 2.92
N PHE A 82 -7.45 -5.79 3.68
CA PHE A 82 -7.23 -7.24 3.52
C PHE A 82 -7.66 -7.72 2.12
N ILE A 83 -8.82 -7.25 1.64
CA ILE A 83 -9.32 -7.63 0.31
C ILE A 83 -8.43 -7.02 -0.78
N MET A 84 -8.00 -5.77 -0.63
CA MET A 84 -7.07 -5.10 -1.53
C MET A 84 -5.73 -5.85 -1.65
N PHE A 85 -5.19 -6.37 -0.54
CA PHE A 85 -3.97 -7.19 -0.57
C PHE A 85 -4.18 -8.49 -1.38
N ASN A 86 -5.30 -9.17 -1.20
CA ASN A 86 -5.61 -10.36 -2.00
C ASN A 86 -5.73 -10.02 -3.50
N LYS A 87 -6.39 -8.91 -3.81
CA LYS A 87 -6.47 -8.39 -5.20
C LYS A 87 -5.10 -8.08 -5.77
N MET A 88 -4.18 -7.58 -4.96
CA MET A 88 -2.79 -7.35 -5.36
C MET A 88 -2.11 -8.65 -5.78
N LEU A 89 -2.25 -9.73 -4.99
CA LEU A 89 -1.71 -11.05 -5.35
C LEU A 89 -2.31 -11.59 -6.65
N ASP A 90 -3.62 -11.43 -6.85
CA ASP A 90 -4.34 -11.90 -8.05
C ASP A 90 -3.93 -11.17 -9.33
N THR A 91 -3.28 -10.01 -9.21
CA THR A 91 -2.89 -9.17 -10.36
C THR A 91 -1.38 -9.15 -10.64
N LEU A 92 -0.58 -9.94 -9.92
CA LEU A 92 0.90 -9.90 -10.00
C LEU A 92 1.43 -10.18 -11.42
N ASP A 93 0.77 -11.02 -12.20
CA ASP A 93 1.23 -11.36 -13.56
C ASP A 93 0.95 -10.28 -14.60
N ALA A 94 0.05 -9.33 -14.31
CA ALA A 94 -0.33 -8.28 -15.24
C ALA A 94 0.57 -7.04 -15.10
N ALA A 95 0.83 -6.31 -16.18
CA ALA A 95 1.48 -5.00 -16.12
C ALA A 95 0.57 -4.02 -15.35
N LEU A 96 1.18 -3.11 -14.59
CA LEU A 96 0.43 -2.10 -13.85
C LEU A 96 -0.29 -1.15 -14.81
N ASP A 97 -1.59 -1.02 -14.67
CA ASP A 97 -2.41 -0.12 -15.46
C ASP A 97 -3.43 0.63 -14.59
N GLN A 98 -4.17 1.55 -15.21
CA GLN A 98 -5.19 2.32 -14.50
C GLN A 98 -6.32 1.43 -13.95
N GLN A 99 -6.65 0.32 -14.59
CA GLN A 99 -7.72 -0.58 -14.15
C GLN A 99 -7.30 -1.35 -12.90
N ILE A 100 -6.08 -1.81 -12.84
CA ILE A 100 -5.50 -2.45 -11.65
C ILE A 100 -5.48 -1.46 -10.49
N ILE A 101 -5.00 -0.23 -10.70
CA ILE A 101 -4.98 0.82 -9.67
C ILE A 101 -6.39 1.12 -9.16
N LYS A 102 -7.36 1.29 -10.06
CA LYS A 102 -8.77 1.50 -9.71
C LYS A 102 -9.37 0.31 -8.96
N SER A 103 -8.98 -0.92 -9.33
CA SER A 103 -9.45 -2.11 -8.64
C SER A 103 -8.96 -2.16 -7.18
N PHE A 104 -7.72 -1.77 -6.91
CA PHE A 104 -7.22 -1.67 -5.53
C PHE A 104 -8.02 -0.67 -4.70
N HIS A 105 -8.27 0.50 -5.25
CA HIS A 105 -9.12 1.49 -4.59
C HIS A 105 -10.55 0.99 -4.37
N PHE A 106 -11.11 0.25 -5.34
CA PHE A 106 -12.44 -0.36 -5.19
C PHE A 106 -12.47 -1.34 -4.01
N GLU A 107 -11.51 -2.27 -3.94
CA GLU A 107 -11.48 -3.25 -2.84
C GLU A 107 -11.27 -2.57 -1.49
N LEU A 108 -10.45 -1.55 -1.42
CA LEU A 108 -10.21 -0.79 -0.19
C LEU A 108 -11.47 -0.07 0.32
N LYS A 109 -12.27 0.51 -0.59
CA LYS A 109 -13.29 1.52 -0.23
C LYS A 109 -14.74 1.06 -0.45
N SER A 110 -14.99 -0.05 -1.16
CA SER A 110 -16.34 -0.50 -1.51
C SER A 110 -17.21 -0.82 -0.28
N GLY A 111 -16.61 -1.26 0.83
CA GLY A 111 -17.28 -1.53 2.09
C GLY A 111 -17.53 -0.30 2.97
N VAL A 112 -16.90 0.85 2.68
CA VAL A 112 -16.92 2.03 3.55
C VAL A 112 -18.22 2.79 3.40
N PHE A 113 -19.05 2.77 4.47
CA PHE A 113 -20.37 3.42 4.47
C PHE A 113 -20.27 4.92 4.25
N GLU A 114 -19.33 5.60 4.94
CA GLU A 114 -19.16 7.06 4.86
C GLU A 114 -18.86 7.52 3.43
N ASP A 115 -18.02 6.78 2.69
CA ASP A 115 -17.68 7.15 1.31
C ASP A 115 -18.86 7.03 0.37
N ARG A 116 -19.69 6.00 0.56
CA ARG A 116 -20.94 5.82 -0.20
C ARG A 116 -21.98 6.90 0.16
N ALA A 117 -22.09 7.23 1.44
CA ALA A 117 -22.99 8.29 1.90
C ALA A 117 -22.61 9.68 1.37
N ASN A 118 -21.30 9.92 1.15
CA ASN A 118 -20.78 11.14 0.56
C ASN A 118 -20.72 11.13 -0.98
N ASP A 119 -21.21 10.08 -1.63
CA ASP A 119 -21.17 9.92 -3.10
C ASP A 119 -19.74 10.06 -3.68
N TYR A 120 -18.76 9.48 -2.98
CA TYR A 120 -17.39 9.40 -3.50
C TYR A 120 -17.29 8.39 -4.64
N ALA A 121 -16.45 8.68 -5.62
CA ALA A 121 -16.18 7.76 -6.72
C ALA A 121 -15.32 6.58 -6.22
N ILE A 122 -15.96 5.45 -5.89
CA ILE A 122 -15.30 4.24 -5.40
C ILE A 122 -14.85 3.41 -6.60
N GLY A 123 -13.56 3.10 -6.67
CA GLY A 123 -12.98 2.38 -7.81
C GLY A 123 -12.88 3.24 -9.07
N ASP A 124 -13.02 4.56 -8.94
CA ASP A 124 -12.81 5.51 -10.03
C ASP A 124 -12.17 6.80 -9.52
N TYR A 125 -11.66 7.63 -10.43
CA TYR A 125 -10.99 8.86 -10.09
C TYR A 125 -11.92 9.88 -9.46
N LYS A 126 -11.35 10.72 -8.61
CA LYS A 126 -12.09 11.76 -7.88
C LYS A 126 -12.87 12.68 -8.82
N LYS A 127 -14.07 13.09 -8.37
CA LYS A 127 -14.92 14.05 -9.05
C LYS A 127 -14.87 15.44 -8.43
N ARG A 128 -14.28 15.55 -7.23
CA ARG A 128 -14.17 16.82 -6.49
C ARG A 128 -12.71 17.13 -6.22
N PRO A 129 -12.27 18.38 -6.32
CA PRO A 129 -10.92 18.77 -5.91
C PRO A 129 -10.66 18.39 -4.46
N ASN A 130 -9.43 17.98 -4.18
CA ASN A 130 -8.97 17.73 -2.82
C ASN A 130 -7.58 18.35 -2.60
N MET A 131 -7.14 18.33 -1.36
CA MET A 131 -5.86 18.91 -0.95
C MET A 131 -5.10 17.93 -0.04
N ILE A 132 -3.78 17.97 -0.10
CA ILE A 132 -2.90 17.34 0.88
C ILE A 132 -2.34 18.47 1.75
N SER A 133 -2.80 18.57 3.01
CA SER A 133 -2.48 19.72 3.85
C SER A 133 -2.92 21.03 3.17
N ILE A 134 -1.98 21.90 2.82
CA ILE A 134 -2.21 23.18 2.13
C ILE A 134 -1.99 23.11 0.61
N HIS A 135 -1.58 21.96 0.09
CA HIS A 135 -1.23 21.81 -1.32
C HIS A 135 -2.40 21.26 -2.13
N GLN A 136 -2.71 21.94 -3.22
CA GLN A 136 -3.66 21.44 -4.20
C GLN A 136 -3.08 20.23 -4.92
N THR A 137 -3.90 19.23 -5.14
CA THR A 137 -3.58 18.05 -5.95
C THR A 137 -4.03 18.25 -7.40
N THR A 138 -3.75 17.33 -8.29
CA THR A 138 -4.20 17.38 -9.68
C THR A 138 -5.73 17.56 -9.75
N LEU A 139 -6.23 18.48 -10.57
CA LEU A 139 -7.66 18.71 -10.73
C LEU A 139 -8.37 17.46 -11.27
N PRO A 140 -9.61 17.18 -10.88
CA PRO A 140 -10.35 15.98 -11.30
C PRO A 140 -10.36 15.75 -12.82
N SER A 141 -10.53 16.80 -13.60
CA SER A 141 -10.53 16.72 -15.07
C SER A 141 -9.18 16.35 -15.68
N GLN A 142 -8.09 16.58 -14.96
CA GLN A 142 -6.71 16.31 -15.41
C GLN A 142 -6.17 14.96 -14.92
N VAL A 143 -6.82 14.33 -13.93
CA VAL A 143 -6.35 13.06 -13.34
C VAL A 143 -6.17 11.95 -14.37
N PRO A 144 -7.11 11.70 -15.32
CA PRO A 144 -6.95 10.61 -16.28
C PRO A 144 -5.70 10.76 -17.16
N GLU A 145 -5.42 11.99 -17.60
CA GLU A 145 -4.23 12.31 -18.40
C GLU A 145 -2.96 12.18 -17.58
N ALA A 146 -2.90 12.78 -16.39
CA ALA A 146 -1.75 12.70 -15.49
C ALA A 146 -1.40 11.25 -15.10
N MET A 147 -2.40 10.40 -14.88
CA MET A 147 -2.20 8.98 -14.61
C MET A 147 -1.70 8.21 -15.86
N THR A 148 -2.14 8.60 -17.05
CA THR A 148 -1.63 8.04 -18.32
C THR A 148 -0.16 8.41 -18.50
N GLU A 149 0.21 9.66 -18.28
CA GLU A 149 1.59 10.13 -18.36
C GLU A 149 2.50 9.45 -17.33
N LEU A 150 2.03 9.30 -16.08
CA LEU A 150 2.76 8.60 -15.03
C LEU A 150 3.04 7.15 -15.41
N LEU A 151 2.04 6.42 -15.92
CA LEU A 151 2.19 5.02 -16.31
C LEU A 151 3.06 4.86 -17.56
N ASN A 152 2.93 5.75 -18.54
CA ASN A 152 3.80 5.75 -19.72
C ASN A 152 5.26 5.99 -19.33
N TRP A 153 5.50 6.95 -18.44
CA TRP A 153 6.83 7.19 -17.90
C TRP A 153 7.35 5.95 -17.17
N TYR A 154 6.54 5.35 -16.28
CA TYR A 154 6.91 4.18 -15.49
C TYR A 154 7.31 2.98 -16.38
N HIS A 155 6.52 2.69 -17.40
CA HIS A 155 6.79 1.56 -18.30
C HIS A 155 8.00 1.77 -19.22
N ALA A 156 8.47 3.00 -19.36
CA ALA A 156 9.67 3.33 -20.13
C ALA A 156 10.96 3.25 -19.28
N GLN A 157 10.87 2.97 -17.97
CA GLN A 157 12.02 2.92 -17.07
C GLN A 157 12.55 1.50 -16.86
N ASP A 158 13.83 1.39 -16.56
CA ASP A 158 14.37 0.23 -15.86
C ASP A 158 13.93 0.31 -14.38
N ILE A 159 13.22 -0.72 -13.91
CA ILE A 159 12.60 -0.67 -12.60
C ILE A 159 13.62 -0.95 -11.50
N SER A 160 13.81 0.05 -10.66
CA SER A 160 14.64 0.04 -9.48
C SER A 160 13.87 0.58 -8.28
N LEU A 161 14.44 0.48 -7.08
CA LEU A 161 13.83 1.09 -5.89
C LEU A 161 13.68 2.61 -6.02
N GLU A 162 14.62 3.27 -6.69
CA GLU A 162 14.56 4.72 -6.99
C GLU A 162 13.40 5.03 -7.95
N THR A 163 13.24 4.23 -9.01
CA THR A 163 12.11 4.36 -9.95
C THR A 163 10.78 4.20 -9.23
N LEU A 164 10.67 3.22 -8.32
CA LEU A 164 9.47 3.00 -7.51
C LEU A 164 9.22 4.15 -6.54
N ALA A 165 10.27 4.72 -5.93
CA ALA A 165 10.15 5.88 -5.06
C ALA A 165 9.65 7.12 -5.84
N GLU A 166 10.16 7.34 -7.05
CA GLU A 166 9.71 8.42 -7.93
C GLU A 166 8.27 8.22 -8.40
N PHE A 167 7.92 7.00 -8.83
CA PHE A 167 6.54 6.67 -9.18
C PHE A 167 5.59 6.98 -8.02
N HIS A 168 5.92 6.55 -6.82
CA HIS A 168 5.10 6.76 -5.63
C HIS A 168 4.94 8.26 -5.31
N ALA A 169 6.02 9.03 -5.35
CA ALA A 169 5.98 10.46 -5.09
C ALA A 169 5.10 11.21 -6.12
N ARG A 170 5.23 10.87 -7.40
CA ARG A 170 4.37 11.43 -8.47
C ARG A 170 2.91 11.03 -8.30
N TYR A 171 2.65 9.77 -7.94
CA TYR A 171 1.30 9.28 -7.64
C TYR A 171 0.67 10.06 -6.48
N GLU A 172 1.41 10.29 -5.40
CA GLU A 172 0.96 11.09 -4.26
C GLU A 172 0.70 12.57 -4.63
N ILE A 173 1.41 13.12 -5.59
CA ILE A 173 1.14 14.48 -6.12
C ILE A 173 -0.16 14.50 -6.94
N ILE A 174 -0.37 13.53 -7.81
CA ILE A 174 -1.60 13.40 -8.60
C ILE A 174 -2.80 13.23 -7.68
N HIS A 175 -2.67 12.36 -6.68
CA HIS A 175 -3.71 12.06 -5.69
C HIS A 175 -5.04 11.72 -6.37
N PRO A 176 -5.09 10.62 -7.14
CA PRO A 176 -6.15 10.39 -8.14
C PRO A 176 -7.53 10.13 -7.55
N PHE A 177 -7.64 9.69 -6.30
CA PHE A 177 -8.90 9.34 -5.64
C PHE A 177 -9.34 10.41 -4.65
N GLN A 178 -10.60 10.36 -4.22
CA GLN A 178 -11.14 11.28 -3.24
C GLN A 178 -10.55 11.05 -1.84
N ASP A 179 -10.32 9.78 -1.48
CA ASP A 179 -9.66 9.28 -0.26
C ASP A 179 -8.96 7.95 -0.58
N GLY A 180 -8.10 7.41 0.29
CA GLY A 180 -7.44 6.11 0.12
C GLY A 180 -6.20 6.11 -0.79
N ASN A 181 -5.71 7.28 -1.22
CA ASN A 181 -4.56 7.38 -2.13
C ASN A 181 -3.29 6.81 -1.52
N GLY A 182 -2.93 7.18 -0.30
CA GLY A 182 -1.73 6.67 0.38
C GLY A 182 -1.74 5.14 0.50
N ARG A 183 -2.87 4.55 0.90
CA ARG A 183 -3.02 3.09 1.03
C ARG A 183 -2.90 2.39 -0.33
N THR A 184 -3.55 2.94 -1.36
CA THR A 184 -3.44 2.43 -2.73
C THR A 184 -2.02 2.61 -3.28
N GLY A 185 -1.36 3.73 -3.03
CA GLY A 185 0.04 3.94 -3.42
C GLY A 185 1.01 2.94 -2.77
N ARG A 186 0.84 2.67 -1.48
CA ARG A 186 1.70 1.72 -0.74
C ARG A 186 1.48 0.26 -1.19
N ILE A 187 0.26 -0.17 -1.52
CA ILE A 187 0.05 -1.51 -2.07
C ILE A 187 0.65 -1.65 -3.48
N ILE A 188 0.63 -0.59 -4.29
CA ILE A 188 1.31 -0.56 -5.60
C ILE A 188 2.81 -0.75 -5.41
N LEU A 189 3.44 -0.03 -4.47
CA LEU A 189 4.87 -0.21 -4.17
C LEU A 189 5.21 -1.65 -3.81
N PHE A 190 4.47 -2.24 -2.89
CA PHE A 190 4.68 -3.63 -2.46
C PHE A 190 4.55 -4.60 -3.64
N ARG A 191 3.50 -4.42 -4.46
CA ARG A 191 3.25 -5.21 -5.65
C ARG A 191 4.39 -5.12 -6.66
N GLU A 192 4.82 -3.92 -6.99
CA GLU A 192 5.83 -3.71 -8.03
C GLU A 192 7.22 -4.17 -7.54
N CYS A 193 7.52 -4.09 -6.25
CA CYS A 193 8.69 -4.74 -5.68
C CYS A 193 8.67 -6.26 -5.96
N LEU A 194 7.56 -6.95 -5.66
CA LEU A 194 7.41 -8.39 -5.90
C LEU A 194 7.56 -8.75 -7.38
N ARG A 195 6.99 -7.94 -8.28
CA ARG A 195 7.02 -8.20 -9.73
C ARG A 195 8.40 -8.06 -10.35
N HIS A 196 9.23 -7.20 -9.79
CA HIS A 196 10.54 -6.85 -10.34
C HIS A 196 11.70 -7.43 -9.53
N ASP A 197 11.47 -8.49 -8.75
CA ASP A 197 12.49 -9.13 -7.90
C ASP A 197 13.20 -8.15 -6.94
N ILE A 198 12.52 -7.08 -6.53
CA ILE A 198 12.97 -6.12 -5.52
C ILE A 198 12.40 -6.57 -4.18
N SER A 199 13.19 -6.53 -3.10
CA SER A 199 12.69 -6.84 -1.76
C SER A 199 11.50 -5.94 -1.43
N PRO A 200 10.32 -6.49 -1.13
CA PRO A 200 9.18 -5.67 -0.73
C PRO A 200 9.41 -5.10 0.67
N PHE A 201 8.62 -4.07 1.01
CA PHE A 201 8.66 -3.42 2.31
C PHE A 201 7.30 -2.88 2.72
N ILE A 202 7.16 -2.63 4.01
CA ILE A 202 6.00 -1.98 4.62
C ILE A 202 6.53 -0.75 5.35
N ILE A 203 6.02 0.43 5.02
CA ILE A 203 6.38 1.65 5.74
C ILE A 203 5.76 1.57 7.13
N GLU A 204 6.60 1.55 8.18
CA GLU A 204 6.12 1.52 9.54
C GLU A 204 5.50 2.85 9.96
N ASP A 205 4.41 2.80 10.73
CA ASP A 205 3.77 3.98 11.31
C ASP A 205 4.74 4.82 12.15
N ALA A 206 5.67 4.20 12.84
CA ALA A 206 6.73 4.87 13.58
C ALA A 206 7.60 5.80 12.70
N ASN A 207 7.75 5.47 11.42
CA ASN A 207 8.51 6.24 10.43
C ASN A 207 7.61 7.20 9.61
N ARG A 208 6.32 7.35 9.96
CA ARG A 208 5.39 8.27 9.30
C ARG A 208 5.92 9.71 9.17
N PRO A 209 6.53 10.33 10.19
CA PRO A 209 7.08 11.68 10.05
C PRO A 209 8.18 11.75 8.98
N GLU A 210 9.10 10.79 8.95
CA GLU A 210 10.18 10.70 7.97
C GLU A 210 9.63 10.52 6.55
N TYR A 211 8.64 9.65 6.40
CA TYR A 211 7.94 9.41 5.14
C TYR A 211 7.26 10.68 4.58
N LEU A 212 6.53 11.41 5.40
CA LEU A 212 5.85 12.64 4.99
C LEU A 212 6.84 13.76 4.63
N GLU A 213 7.95 13.90 5.37
CA GLU A 213 8.99 14.87 5.03
C GLU A 213 9.72 14.49 3.73
N ALA A 214 9.94 13.19 3.46
CA ALA A 214 10.53 12.74 2.21
C ALA A 214 9.62 13.01 0.99
N LEU A 215 8.30 12.82 1.11
CA LEU A 215 7.33 13.21 0.07
C LEU A 215 7.30 14.72 -0.14
N LYS A 216 7.42 15.49 0.93
CA LYS A 216 7.48 16.95 0.85
C LYS A 216 8.76 17.44 0.16
N ALA A 217 9.92 16.84 0.47
CA ALA A 217 11.18 17.15 -0.20
C ALA A 217 11.07 16.90 -1.71
N TYR A 218 10.52 15.73 -2.12
CA TYR A 218 10.28 15.47 -3.53
C TYR A 218 9.41 16.55 -4.20
N ARG A 219 8.36 17.00 -3.54
CA ARG A 219 7.48 18.07 -4.08
C ARG A 219 8.20 19.41 -4.23
N GLN A 220 9.23 19.69 -3.42
CA GLN A 220 9.97 20.94 -3.43
C GLN A 220 11.08 20.98 -4.50
N ASP A 221 11.83 19.91 -4.65
CA ASP A 221 13.04 19.85 -5.47
C ASP A 221 13.17 18.65 -6.42
N GLY A 222 12.21 17.73 -6.40
CA GLY A 222 12.19 16.53 -7.23
C GLY A 222 13.16 15.44 -6.76
N THR A 223 13.73 15.54 -5.55
CA THR A 223 14.74 14.60 -5.06
C THR A 223 14.11 13.38 -4.38
N VAL A 224 14.34 12.18 -4.92
CA VAL A 224 13.81 10.91 -4.37
C VAL A 224 14.71 10.28 -3.30
N THR A 225 15.91 10.81 -3.07
CA THR A 225 16.93 10.21 -2.21
C THR A 225 16.41 9.91 -0.81
N ALA A 226 15.65 10.81 -0.19
CA ALA A 226 15.09 10.61 1.14
C ALA A 226 14.09 9.45 1.16
N LEU A 227 13.20 9.35 0.16
CA LEU A 227 12.27 8.22 0.02
C LEU A 227 13.01 6.90 -0.21
N THR A 228 13.99 6.89 -1.10
CA THR A 228 14.78 5.68 -1.40
C THR A 228 15.52 5.19 -0.16
N THR A 229 16.11 6.10 0.61
CA THR A 229 16.80 5.76 1.89
C THR A 229 15.82 5.17 2.90
N LEU A 230 14.66 5.77 3.07
CA LEU A 230 13.61 5.23 3.92
C LEU A 230 13.17 3.83 3.44
N PHE A 231 12.91 3.66 2.15
CA PHE A 231 12.48 2.38 1.60
C PHE A 231 13.53 1.29 1.79
N GLN A 232 14.83 1.60 1.66
CA GLN A 232 15.91 0.65 1.97
C GLN A 232 15.91 0.21 3.44
N LYS A 233 15.70 1.15 4.37
CA LYS A 233 15.55 0.87 5.80
C LYS A 233 14.35 -0.04 6.08
N GLU A 234 13.21 0.23 5.46
CA GLU A 234 11.99 -0.57 5.60
C GLU A 234 12.13 -1.96 4.95
N GLN A 235 12.87 -2.08 3.84
CA GLN A 235 13.21 -3.37 3.23
C GLN A 235 14.01 -4.25 4.19
N GLU A 236 15.04 -3.69 4.83
CA GLU A 236 15.86 -4.41 5.80
C GLU A 236 15.04 -4.84 7.01
N PHE A 237 14.20 -3.95 7.52
CA PHE A 237 13.31 -4.26 8.64
C PHE A 237 12.34 -5.38 8.28
N TYR A 238 11.61 -5.27 7.18
CA TYR A 238 10.63 -6.28 6.76
C TYR A 238 11.30 -7.63 6.47
N PHE A 239 12.46 -7.63 5.82
CA PHE A 239 13.23 -8.85 5.59
C PHE A 239 13.56 -9.58 6.89
N ASN A 240 14.10 -8.87 7.88
CA ASN A 240 14.46 -9.44 9.18
C ASN A 240 13.23 -10.02 9.91
N GLN A 241 12.07 -9.38 9.79
CA GLN A 241 10.82 -9.91 10.34
C GLN A 241 10.38 -11.21 9.64
N CYS A 242 10.65 -11.33 8.35
CA CYS A 242 10.30 -12.49 7.55
C CYS A 242 11.22 -13.70 7.81
N GLU A 243 12.47 -13.50 8.26
CA GLU A 243 13.44 -14.58 8.47
C GLU A 243 12.90 -15.70 9.37
N TYR A 244 12.09 -15.36 10.38
CA TYR A 244 11.45 -16.34 11.25
C TYR A 244 10.64 -17.40 10.48
N PHE A 245 9.99 -17.01 9.38
CA PHE A 245 9.14 -17.90 8.58
C PHE A 245 9.95 -18.77 7.58
N PHE A 246 11.25 -18.53 7.45
CA PHE A 246 12.15 -19.22 6.53
C PHE A 246 13.19 -20.07 7.25
N ALA A 247 13.25 -20.01 8.59
CA ALA A 247 14.06 -20.90 9.39
C ALA A 247 13.45 -22.32 9.31
N GLU A 248 14.14 -23.23 8.61
CA GLU A 248 13.84 -24.67 8.60
C GLU A 248 14.28 -25.36 9.89
#